data_0cc6b19c62e06df9154b4121ed4fc12b
#
_entry.id   0cc6b19c62e06df9154b4121ed4fc12b
#
_cell.length_a   1.000
_cell.length_b   1.000
_cell.length_c   1.000
_cell.angle_alpha   90.00
_cell.angle_beta   90.00
_cell.angle_gamma   90.00
#
_symmetry.space_group_name_H-M   'P 1'
#
loop_
_entity.id
_entity.type
_entity.pdbx_description
1 polymer ?
#
loop_
_entity_poly.entity_id
_entity_poly.type
_entity_poly.pdbx_seq_one_letter_code
_entity_poly.pdbx_strand_id
1 'polypeptide(L)'
;MILSDNETKVDLLNNEAIAKTIVSLIKDSKEQPISIGIHGDWGAGKSSILEMVENEVKLASSVSGKKYSCIRFNGWKHQGFEDSKVALMSSIISELEKKEKLGVKSGEILKKLWENINWMTVAKTAGKTALGIATGTAPLTLLSSTMDILKSTVTTEEEIAGAIESIGGYLSDAKITEDISSNKEFSEFQENFAELLEDAAIEKLIVLIDDLDRCLPDVAINTLEAVRLFMFTEKTAFVIAADEGMIRYAVKKHFPDATDENKFNAGEAFANKYLEKLIQVPFRIPALGEVEACIYIMLLMVGSVLPDENENYKKLREEGLSRIRKPWNVESLTVDDVKEILGNDYEKSSKEVLIATQICHLLAQNTDGNPRKIKRFVNMLLLRYEIAKNRGFGDELELAILAKMMLAEYYEPDFYKALPNHLDSEGKWDEVPEILADIKTMVEDKKTVEAKERWYDLNKIWKWITTEPEITDKDLRPYYYACKEKMDYFSGKTSKN
;
A
#
# COMPACT_ATOMS: atom_id res chain seq x y z
N MET A 1 14.63 -15.36 -12.98
CA MET A 1 13.28 -14.79 -13.13
C MET A 1 12.93 -14.06 -11.85
N ILE A 2 12.45 -12.83 -11.90
CA ILE A 2 12.03 -12.05 -10.72
C ILE A 2 10.67 -11.42 -11.05
N LEU A 3 9.67 -11.67 -10.20
CA LEU A 3 8.36 -11.02 -10.31
C LEU A 3 8.47 -9.59 -9.81
N SER A 4 8.04 -8.61 -10.63
CA SER A 4 8.08 -7.20 -10.24
C SER A 4 7.14 -6.91 -9.07
N ASP A 5 7.63 -6.18 -8.06
CA ASP A 5 6.85 -5.72 -6.91
C ASP A 5 6.23 -4.32 -7.13
N ASN A 6 6.42 -3.74 -8.32
CA ASN A 6 5.86 -2.44 -8.68
C ASN A 6 4.34 -2.51 -8.92
N GLU A 7 3.75 -1.33 -8.96
CA GLU A 7 2.36 -1.13 -9.41
C GLU A 7 2.18 -1.73 -10.79
N THR A 8 1.06 -2.38 -11.03
CA THR A 8 0.73 -2.99 -12.32
C THR A 8 -0.44 -2.29 -12.98
N LYS A 9 -0.32 -2.09 -14.30
CA LYS A 9 -1.43 -1.65 -15.16
C LYS A 9 -2.26 -2.83 -15.66
N VAL A 10 -1.69 -4.03 -15.56
CA VAL A 10 -2.35 -5.26 -15.99
C VAL A 10 -3.14 -5.82 -14.84
N ASP A 11 -4.44 -5.93 -14.99
CA ASP A 11 -5.32 -6.53 -13.99
C ASP A 11 -5.19 -8.05 -14.00
N LEU A 12 -4.84 -8.62 -12.85
CA LEU A 12 -4.80 -10.06 -12.60
C LEU A 12 -5.75 -10.47 -11.46
N LEU A 13 -6.50 -9.51 -10.88
CA LEU A 13 -7.29 -9.69 -9.66
C LEU A 13 -8.72 -9.15 -9.79
N ASN A 14 -9.14 -8.75 -11.00
CA ASN A 14 -10.42 -8.08 -11.26
C ASN A 14 -10.60 -6.75 -10.52
N ASN A 15 -9.49 -6.06 -10.24
CA ASN A 15 -9.48 -4.74 -9.59
C ASN A 15 -10.02 -3.62 -10.50
N GLU A 16 -10.03 -3.82 -11.82
CA GLU A 16 -10.71 -2.92 -12.77
C GLU A 16 -12.20 -2.74 -12.46
N ALA A 17 -12.86 -3.77 -11.94
CA ALA A 17 -14.26 -3.67 -11.53
C ALA A 17 -14.43 -2.66 -10.38
N ILE A 18 -13.48 -2.62 -9.45
CA ILE A 18 -13.43 -1.65 -8.35
C ILE A 18 -13.20 -0.24 -8.92
N ALA A 19 -12.21 -0.09 -9.81
CA ALA A 19 -11.90 1.19 -10.44
C ALA A 19 -13.10 1.75 -11.24
N LYS A 20 -13.79 0.93 -12.02
CA LYS A 20 -15.02 1.29 -12.76
C LYS A 20 -16.12 1.75 -11.82
N THR A 21 -16.33 1.05 -10.70
CA THR A 21 -17.31 1.41 -9.69
C THR A 21 -16.98 2.77 -9.05
N ILE A 22 -15.72 3.01 -8.69
CA ILE A 22 -15.26 4.29 -8.13
C ILE A 22 -15.53 5.44 -9.10
N VAL A 23 -15.17 5.26 -10.38
CA VAL A 23 -15.41 6.29 -11.40
C VAL A 23 -16.91 6.51 -11.65
N SER A 24 -17.76 5.47 -11.58
CA SER A 24 -19.21 5.62 -11.64
C SER A 24 -19.74 6.46 -10.48
N LEU A 25 -19.34 6.16 -9.24
CA LEU A 25 -19.73 6.93 -8.05
C LEU A 25 -19.32 8.41 -8.15
N ILE A 26 -18.11 8.67 -8.66
CA ILE A 26 -17.63 10.03 -8.88
C ILE A 26 -18.49 10.77 -9.90
N LYS A 27 -18.90 10.11 -10.99
CA LYS A 27 -19.81 10.70 -12.00
C LYS A 27 -21.19 10.96 -11.44
N ASP A 28 -21.72 10.01 -10.67
CA ASP A 28 -23.06 10.09 -10.06
C ASP A 28 -23.15 11.20 -9.00
N SER A 29 -22.03 11.56 -8.35
CA SER A 29 -21.98 12.68 -7.41
C SER A 29 -22.17 14.05 -8.06
N LYS A 30 -22.12 14.13 -9.40
CA LYS A 30 -22.27 15.37 -10.17
C LYS A 30 -21.36 16.49 -9.64
N GLU A 31 -21.91 17.63 -9.27
CA GLU A 31 -21.18 18.78 -8.72
C GLU A 31 -20.77 18.59 -7.26
N GLN A 32 -21.47 17.72 -6.51
CA GLN A 32 -21.20 17.53 -5.09
C GLN A 32 -19.81 16.92 -4.85
N PRO A 33 -19.02 17.46 -3.91
CA PRO A 33 -17.74 16.86 -3.57
C PRO A 33 -17.92 15.47 -2.96
N ILE A 34 -17.00 14.56 -3.26
CA ILE A 34 -17.02 13.19 -2.76
C ILE A 34 -15.63 12.74 -2.32
N SER A 35 -15.55 12.01 -1.20
CA SER A 35 -14.33 11.35 -0.73
C SER A 35 -14.54 9.86 -0.60
N ILE A 36 -13.66 9.09 -1.26
CA ILE A 36 -13.68 7.62 -1.31
C ILE A 36 -12.36 7.10 -0.72
N GLY A 37 -12.45 6.24 0.29
CA GLY A 37 -11.31 5.58 0.90
C GLY A 37 -11.11 4.18 0.31
N ILE A 38 -9.92 3.89 -0.18
CA ILE A 38 -9.49 2.54 -0.58
C ILE A 38 -8.57 2.02 0.52
N HIS A 39 -9.13 1.18 1.38
CA HIS A 39 -8.41 0.61 2.52
C HIS A 39 -7.91 -0.79 2.22
N GLY A 40 -6.76 -1.12 2.75
CA GLY A 40 -6.18 -2.45 2.63
C GLY A 40 -4.79 -2.49 3.24
N ASP A 41 -4.37 -3.69 3.60
CA ASP A 41 -3.04 -3.92 4.17
C ASP A 41 -1.94 -3.53 3.17
N TRP A 42 -0.73 -3.39 3.67
CA TRP A 42 0.40 -3.10 2.78
C TRP A 42 0.62 -4.25 1.79
N GLY A 43 0.56 -3.92 0.49
CA GLY A 43 0.67 -4.88 -0.60
C GLY A 43 -0.66 -5.46 -1.11
N ALA A 44 -1.80 -5.00 -0.61
CA ALA A 44 -3.14 -5.41 -1.08
C ALA A 44 -3.49 -4.92 -2.50
N GLY A 45 -2.67 -4.05 -3.11
CA GLY A 45 -2.93 -3.53 -4.47
C GLY A 45 -3.55 -2.13 -4.52
N LYS A 46 -3.56 -1.37 -3.42
CA LYS A 46 -4.11 -0.01 -3.35
C LYS A 46 -3.65 0.91 -4.50
N SER A 47 -2.33 1.02 -4.68
CA SER A 47 -1.73 1.87 -5.72
C SER A 47 -2.06 1.39 -7.13
N SER A 48 -2.18 0.08 -7.35
CA SER A 48 -2.62 -0.48 -8.64
C SER A 48 -4.08 -0.12 -8.95
N ILE A 49 -4.96 -0.12 -7.94
CA ILE A 49 -6.34 0.33 -8.12
C ILE A 49 -6.37 1.82 -8.46
N LEU A 50 -5.56 2.67 -7.82
CA LEU A 50 -5.46 4.09 -8.20
C LEU A 50 -5.00 4.29 -9.65
N GLU A 51 -4.04 3.49 -10.12
CA GLU A 51 -3.61 3.50 -11.53
C GLU A 51 -4.75 3.11 -12.48
N MET A 52 -5.54 2.09 -12.12
CA MET A 52 -6.71 1.67 -12.88
C MET A 52 -7.81 2.75 -12.85
N VAL A 53 -8.03 3.44 -11.72
CA VAL A 53 -8.95 4.59 -11.63
C VAL A 53 -8.52 5.70 -12.56
N GLU A 54 -7.23 6.05 -12.58
CA GLU A 54 -6.72 7.08 -13.50
C GLU A 54 -6.98 6.72 -14.97
N ASN A 55 -6.77 5.46 -15.34
CA ASN A 55 -7.04 4.98 -16.70
C ASN A 55 -8.54 5.02 -17.03
N GLU A 56 -9.40 4.61 -16.13
CA GLU A 56 -10.87 4.67 -16.31
C GLU A 56 -11.39 6.10 -16.40
N VAL A 57 -10.79 7.05 -15.67
CA VAL A 57 -11.11 8.49 -15.80
C VAL A 57 -10.75 9.00 -17.19
N LYS A 58 -9.58 8.64 -17.74
CA LYS A 58 -9.16 9.00 -19.11
C LYS A 58 -10.14 8.43 -20.15
N LEU A 59 -10.55 7.18 -19.99
CA LEU A 59 -11.54 6.54 -20.86
C LEU A 59 -12.91 7.24 -20.75
N ALA A 60 -13.35 7.54 -19.54
CA ALA A 60 -14.59 8.25 -19.29
C ALA A 60 -14.63 9.63 -19.96
N SER A 61 -13.52 10.37 -19.91
CA SER A 61 -13.37 11.67 -20.59
C SER A 61 -13.50 11.53 -22.11
N SER A 62 -12.82 10.54 -22.70
CA SER A 62 -12.82 10.33 -24.15
C SER A 62 -14.20 9.89 -24.68
N VAL A 63 -14.94 9.07 -23.93
CA VAL A 63 -16.26 8.56 -24.34
C VAL A 63 -17.36 9.60 -24.16
N SER A 64 -17.34 10.35 -23.04
CA SER A 64 -18.42 11.31 -22.72
C SER A 64 -18.25 12.69 -23.36
N GLY A 65 -17.06 13.02 -23.83
CA GLY A 65 -16.70 14.38 -24.27
C GLY A 65 -16.65 15.41 -23.12
N LYS A 66 -16.84 14.97 -21.88
CA LYS A 66 -16.72 15.78 -20.68
C LYS A 66 -15.29 15.75 -20.15
N LYS A 67 -14.82 16.87 -19.65
CA LYS A 67 -13.44 17.01 -19.18
C LYS A 67 -13.31 16.61 -17.72
N TYR A 68 -12.85 15.41 -17.47
CA TYR A 68 -12.45 14.93 -16.15
C TYR A 68 -10.94 15.13 -15.99
N SER A 69 -10.51 15.91 -15.01
CA SER A 69 -9.08 16.10 -14.71
C SER A 69 -8.67 15.20 -13.55
N CYS A 70 -7.61 14.42 -13.73
CA CYS A 70 -7.12 13.50 -12.72
C CYS A 70 -5.70 13.87 -12.30
N ILE A 71 -5.48 14.05 -10.99
CA ILE A 71 -4.20 14.43 -10.40
C ILE A 71 -3.81 13.37 -9.37
N ARG A 72 -2.54 12.95 -9.38
CA ARG A 72 -1.99 12.02 -8.39
C ARG A 72 -1.10 12.77 -7.40
N PHE A 73 -1.40 12.63 -6.13
CA PHE A 73 -0.61 13.13 -5.02
C PHE A 73 -0.04 11.95 -4.21
N ASN A 74 1.28 11.96 -3.98
CA ASN A 74 1.94 10.96 -3.17
C ASN A 74 2.43 11.61 -1.87
N GLY A 75 1.82 11.24 -0.75
CA GLY A 75 2.12 11.85 0.54
C GLY A 75 3.57 11.69 0.97
N TRP A 76 4.16 10.52 0.72
CA TRP A 76 5.54 10.23 1.10
C TRP A 76 6.57 11.10 0.36
N LYS A 77 6.35 11.41 -0.92
CA LYS A 77 7.24 12.30 -1.70
C LYS A 77 7.25 13.73 -1.15
N HIS A 78 6.17 14.14 -0.50
CA HIS A 78 5.99 15.48 0.05
C HIS A 78 6.25 15.57 1.57
N GLN A 79 6.75 14.51 2.19
CA GLN A 79 7.01 14.45 3.64
C GLN A 79 8.06 15.46 4.14
N GLY A 80 8.90 15.99 3.26
CA GLY A 80 9.92 17.00 3.60
C GLY A 80 9.42 18.44 3.63
N PHE A 81 8.15 18.69 3.25
CA PHE A 81 7.57 20.03 3.32
C PHE A 81 7.12 20.34 4.76
N GLU A 82 7.40 21.56 5.23
CA GLU A 82 7.01 22.00 6.57
C GLU A 82 5.48 22.03 6.77
N ASP A 83 4.71 22.20 5.69
CA ASP A 83 3.25 22.21 5.68
C ASP A 83 2.68 21.32 4.58
N SER A 84 2.12 20.18 5.01
CA SER A 84 1.49 19.21 4.10
C SER A 84 0.22 19.77 3.44
N LYS A 85 -0.47 20.77 4.05
CA LYS A 85 -1.64 21.43 3.48
C LYS A 85 -1.22 22.26 2.26
N VAL A 86 -0.17 23.07 2.44
CA VAL A 86 0.43 23.86 1.37
C VAL A 86 0.99 22.96 0.27
N ALA A 87 1.63 21.85 0.62
CA ALA A 87 2.16 20.89 -0.35
C ALA A 87 1.07 20.28 -1.22
N LEU A 88 -0.07 19.87 -0.64
CA LEU A 88 -1.20 19.34 -1.41
C LEU A 88 -1.81 20.41 -2.33
N MET A 89 -2.08 21.62 -1.80
CA MET A 89 -2.63 22.74 -2.59
C MET A 89 -1.72 23.10 -3.78
N SER A 90 -0.43 23.28 -3.51
CA SER A 90 0.56 23.61 -4.53
C SER A 90 0.70 22.52 -5.59
N SER A 91 0.65 21.24 -5.16
CA SER A 91 0.71 20.11 -6.08
C SER A 91 -0.50 20.07 -7.02
N ILE A 92 -1.71 20.28 -6.49
CA ILE A 92 -2.94 20.32 -7.28
C ILE A 92 -2.88 21.45 -8.30
N ILE A 93 -2.53 22.65 -7.90
CA ILE A 93 -2.49 23.83 -8.78
C ILE A 93 -1.40 23.66 -9.86
N SER A 94 -0.19 23.22 -9.46
CA SER A 94 0.90 22.99 -10.41
C SER A 94 0.57 21.92 -11.46
N GLU A 95 -0.13 20.85 -11.05
CA GLU A 95 -0.54 19.80 -11.98
C GLU A 95 -1.68 20.24 -12.90
N LEU A 96 -2.63 21.07 -12.42
CA LEU A 96 -3.65 21.69 -13.26
C LEU A 96 -3.01 22.61 -14.31
N GLU A 97 -2.07 23.47 -13.91
CA GLU A 97 -1.35 24.37 -14.80
C GLU A 97 -0.61 23.61 -15.91
N LYS A 98 0.00 22.47 -15.59
CA LYS A 98 0.74 21.64 -16.58
C LYS A 98 -0.17 20.87 -17.52
N LYS A 99 -1.25 20.31 -17.01
CA LYS A 99 -2.14 19.40 -17.76
C LYS A 99 -3.17 20.13 -18.61
N GLU A 100 -3.58 21.30 -18.17
CA GLU A 100 -4.67 22.04 -18.79
C GLU A 100 -4.14 23.18 -19.67
N LYS A 101 -4.72 23.32 -20.86
CA LYS A 101 -4.50 24.50 -21.72
C LYS A 101 -5.35 25.66 -21.19
N LEU A 102 -4.79 26.39 -20.25
CA LEU A 102 -5.49 27.46 -19.56
C LEU A 102 -5.52 28.73 -20.40
N GLY A 103 -6.67 29.42 -20.41
CA GLY A 103 -6.85 30.73 -21.07
C GLY A 103 -6.24 31.86 -20.23
N VAL A 104 -6.35 33.11 -20.77
CA VAL A 104 -5.83 34.33 -20.08
C VAL A 104 -6.49 34.49 -18.70
N LYS A 105 -7.81 34.31 -18.62
CA LYS A 105 -8.57 34.47 -17.38
C LYS A 105 -8.14 33.42 -16.33
N SER A 106 -8.01 32.15 -16.74
CA SER A 106 -7.49 31.09 -15.84
C SER A 106 -6.08 31.40 -15.34
N GLY A 107 -5.23 32.04 -16.15
CA GLY A 107 -3.89 32.50 -15.77
C GLY A 107 -3.91 33.54 -14.65
N GLU A 108 -4.85 34.50 -14.70
CA GLU A 108 -5.06 35.49 -13.61
C GLU A 108 -5.55 34.84 -12.34
N ILE A 109 -6.47 33.89 -12.44
CA ILE A 109 -6.98 33.13 -11.29
C ILE A 109 -5.86 32.31 -10.65
N LEU A 110 -5.04 31.62 -11.46
CA LEU A 110 -3.87 30.87 -10.99
C LEU A 110 -2.92 31.77 -10.19
N LYS A 111 -2.65 32.98 -10.70
CA LYS A 111 -1.77 33.92 -9.99
C LYS A 111 -2.32 34.25 -8.60
N LYS A 112 -3.61 34.53 -8.46
CA LYS A 112 -4.28 34.75 -7.17
C LYS A 112 -4.16 33.53 -6.25
N LEU A 113 -4.36 32.32 -6.77
CA LEU A 113 -4.21 31.08 -6.00
C LEU A 113 -2.79 30.88 -5.49
N TRP A 114 -1.76 31.19 -6.30
CA TRP A 114 -0.37 31.16 -5.86
C TRP A 114 -0.05 32.24 -4.82
N GLU A 115 -0.62 33.44 -4.94
CA GLU A 115 -0.52 34.50 -3.95
C GLU A 115 -1.12 34.07 -2.61
N ASN A 116 -2.30 33.46 -2.61
CA ASN A 116 -2.95 32.93 -1.41
C ASN A 116 -2.10 31.82 -0.73
N ILE A 117 -1.52 30.90 -1.51
CA ILE A 117 -0.64 29.84 -0.98
C ILE A 117 0.64 30.43 -0.37
N ASN A 118 1.27 31.37 -1.05
CA ASN A 118 2.48 32.03 -0.57
C ASN A 118 2.22 32.78 0.74
N TRP A 119 1.08 33.47 0.84
CA TRP A 119 0.67 34.14 2.06
C TRP A 119 0.48 33.17 3.24
N MET A 120 -0.21 32.05 3.03
CA MET A 120 -0.37 31.01 4.06
C MET A 120 0.99 30.49 4.57
N THR A 121 1.97 30.37 3.70
CA THR A 121 3.34 29.95 4.05
C THR A 121 4.05 31.03 4.89
N VAL A 122 3.98 32.28 4.49
CA VAL A 122 4.62 33.41 5.17
C VAL A 122 3.99 33.64 6.55
N ALA A 123 2.67 33.61 6.68
CA ALA A 123 1.98 33.80 7.95
C ALA A 123 2.40 32.76 9.00
N LYS A 124 2.52 31.49 8.62
CA LYS A 124 2.99 30.44 9.53
C LYS A 124 4.45 30.56 9.91
N THR A 125 5.31 30.95 8.97
CA THR A 125 6.73 31.14 9.24
C THR A 125 6.95 32.32 10.16
N ALA A 126 6.21 33.42 9.95
CA ALA A 126 6.25 34.59 10.81
C ALA A 126 5.76 34.29 12.24
N GLY A 127 4.68 33.52 12.39
CA GLY A 127 4.15 33.10 13.71
C GLY A 127 5.16 32.22 14.48
N LYS A 128 5.79 31.24 13.82
CA LYS A 128 6.84 30.41 14.45
C LYS A 128 8.08 31.22 14.84
N THR A 129 8.49 32.15 13.98
CA THR A 129 9.68 33.01 14.24
C THR A 129 9.40 33.97 15.40
N ALA A 130 8.21 34.55 15.47
CA ALA A 130 7.80 35.42 16.57
C ALA A 130 7.76 34.68 17.92
N LEU A 131 7.24 33.45 17.96
CA LEU A 131 7.23 32.61 19.15
C LEU A 131 8.64 32.20 19.57
N GLY A 132 9.51 31.84 18.61
CA GLY A 132 10.91 31.46 18.86
C GLY A 132 11.77 32.63 19.36
N ILE A 133 11.51 33.84 18.88
CA ILE A 133 12.17 35.06 19.37
C ILE A 133 11.71 35.40 20.79
N ALA A 134 10.39 35.30 21.05
CA ALA A 134 9.79 35.54 22.36
C ALA A 134 10.27 34.54 23.43
N THR A 135 10.59 33.30 23.04
CA THR A 135 11.07 32.25 23.95
C THR A 135 12.57 32.08 23.97
N GLY A 136 13.33 32.82 23.13
CA GLY A 136 14.80 32.73 23.04
C GLY A 136 15.33 31.41 22.45
N THR A 137 14.49 30.62 21.80
CA THR A 137 14.82 29.28 21.27
C THR A 137 14.95 29.19 19.73
N ALA A 138 14.82 30.34 19.02
CA ALA A 138 14.99 30.37 17.58
C ALA A 138 16.42 30.07 17.14
N PRO A 139 16.69 29.06 16.28
CA PRO A 139 18.03 28.84 15.73
C PRO A 139 18.39 29.99 14.78
N LEU A 140 19.64 30.49 14.90
CA LEU A 140 20.20 31.55 14.03
C LEU A 140 20.11 31.25 12.52
N THR A 141 19.95 30.01 12.14
CA THR A 141 19.77 29.55 10.73
C THR A 141 18.41 29.91 10.13
N LEU A 142 17.36 30.12 10.95
CA LEU A 142 16.05 30.57 10.46
C LEU A 142 16.03 32.07 10.12
N LEU A 143 16.82 32.86 10.81
CA LEU A 143 17.02 34.30 10.53
C LEU A 143 17.74 34.52 9.19
N SER A 144 18.68 33.67 8.81
CA SER A 144 19.40 33.81 7.54
C SER A 144 18.51 33.44 6.32
N SER A 145 17.66 32.42 6.43
CA SER A 145 16.80 32.01 5.31
C SER A 145 15.65 32.99 5.05
N THR A 146 15.09 33.63 6.09
CA THR A 146 14.09 34.71 5.92
C THR A 146 14.72 36.00 5.38
N MET A 147 15.96 36.30 5.77
CA MET A 147 16.72 37.42 5.20
C MET A 147 17.10 37.20 3.73
N ASP A 148 17.39 35.98 3.31
CA ASP A 148 17.68 35.65 1.92
C ASP A 148 16.45 35.73 1.02
N ILE A 149 15.27 35.37 1.53
CA ILE A 149 13.98 35.54 0.83
C ILE A 149 13.61 37.03 0.73
N LEU A 150 13.79 37.82 1.78
CA LEU A 150 13.57 39.27 1.77
C LEU A 150 14.53 39.99 0.83
N LYS A 151 15.81 39.61 0.78
CA LYS A 151 16.80 40.18 -0.14
C LYS A 151 16.56 39.84 -1.60
N SER A 152 15.87 38.76 -1.91
CA SER A 152 15.50 38.41 -3.28
C SER A 152 14.29 39.16 -3.81
N THR A 153 13.48 39.79 -2.92
CA THR A 153 12.25 40.49 -3.27
C THR A 153 12.33 42.03 -3.10
N VAL A 154 13.30 42.54 -2.35
CA VAL A 154 13.42 43.95 -1.98
C VAL A 154 14.85 44.45 -2.25
N THR A 155 14.99 45.55 -3.00
CA THR A 155 16.27 46.02 -3.55
C THR A 155 16.98 47.08 -2.74
N THR A 156 16.43 47.60 -1.63
CA THR A 156 17.07 48.67 -0.83
C THR A 156 16.99 48.41 0.68
N GLU A 157 18.03 48.86 1.44
CA GLU A 157 18.11 48.70 2.89
C GLU A 157 17.00 49.46 3.66
N GLU A 158 16.48 50.55 3.09
CA GLU A 158 15.37 51.32 3.68
C GLU A 158 14.05 50.58 3.58
N GLU A 159 13.82 49.87 2.48
CA GLU A 159 12.63 49.02 2.32
C GLU A 159 12.64 47.79 3.23
N ILE A 160 13.81 47.25 3.54
CA ILE A 160 13.99 46.17 4.51
C ILE A 160 13.65 46.64 5.93
N ALA A 161 14.14 47.86 6.32
CA ALA A 161 13.85 48.44 7.62
C ALA A 161 12.35 48.78 7.78
N GLY A 162 11.74 49.30 6.76
CA GLY A 162 10.28 49.56 6.72
C GLY A 162 9.44 48.30 6.78
N ALA A 163 9.88 47.24 6.12
CA ALA A 163 9.21 45.93 6.20
C ALA A 163 9.31 45.30 7.59
N ILE A 164 10.46 45.42 8.25
CA ILE A 164 10.69 44.94 9.64
C ILE A 164 9.82 45.73 10.62
N GLU A 165 9.73 47.06 10.47
CA GLU A 165 8.94 47.92 11.34
C GLU A 165 7.42 47.68 11.13
N SER A 166 6.95 47.47 9.91
CA SER A 166 5.60 47.09 9.60
C SER A 166 5.24 45.69 10.14
N ILE A 167 6.15 44.73 10.06
CA ILE A 167 5.98 43.40 10.65
C ILE A 167 5.90 43.50 12.21
N GLY A 168 6.71 44.36 12.83
CA GLY A 168 6.65 44.63 14.27
C GLY A 168 5.32 45.25 14.74
N GLY A 169 4.73 46.13 13.94
CA GLY A 169 3.39 46.72 14.18
C GLY A 169 2.27 45.68 14.05
N TYR A 170 2.35 44.81 13.08
CA TYR A 170 1.37 43.70 12.90
C TYR A 170 1.42 42.65 14.02
N LEU A 171 2.59 42.44 14.64
CA LEU A 171 2.78 41.43 15.68
C LEU A 171 2.17 41.81 17.03
N SER A 172 1.92 43.09 17.29
CA SER A 172 1.23 43.57 18.53
C SER A 172 -0.27 43.30 18.50
N ASP A 173 -0.90 43.28 17.31
CA ASP A 173 -2.33 43.04 17.12
C ASP A 173 -2.67 41.59 16.74
N ALA A 174 -1.63 40.75 16.47
CA ALA A 174 -1.78 39.41 15.86
C ALA A 174 -2.49 38.38 16.74
N LYS A 175 -2.61 38.59 18.04
CA LYS A 175 -3.26 37.60 18.94
C LYS A 175 -4.79 37.47 18.78
N ILE A 176 -5.45 38.40 18.08
CA ILE A 176 -6.91 38.36 17.86
C ILE A 176 -7.27 38.16 16.38
N THR A 177 -6.32 38.39 15.47
CA THR A 177 -6.54 38.34 14.00
C THR A 177 -6.16 37.05 13.33
N GLU A 178 -5.40 36.13 13.97
CA GLU A 178 -4.93 34.88 13.36
C GLU A 178 -6.07 33.94 12.92
N ASP A 179 -7.16 33.85 13.70
CA ASP A 179 -8.31 32.98 13.36
C ASP A 179 -9.23 33.59 12.29
N ILE A 180 -9.30 34.92 12.17
CA ILE A 180 -10.20 35.60 11.24
C ILE A 180 -9.58 35.81 9.87
N SER A 181 -8.27 36.11 9.79
CA SER A 181 -7.57 36.29 8.51
C SER A 181 -7.36 34.95 7.80
N SER A 182 -6.99 33.89 8.52
CA SER A 182 -6.82 32.54 7.94
C SER A 182 -8.13 31.99 7.36
N ASN A 183 -9.26 32.25 7.97
CA ASN A 183 -10.59 31.85 7.48
C ASN A 183 -10.99 32.61 6.20
N LYS A 184 -10.68 33.92 6.12
CA LYS A 184 -11.01 34.73 4.95
C LYS A 184 -10.17 34.34 3.72
N GLU A 185 -8.87 34.18 3.89
CA GLU A 185 -7.95 33.78 2.82
C GLU A 185 -8.24 32.38 2.32
N PHE A 186 -8.66 31.52 3.22
CA PHE A 186 -9.07 30.18 2.87
C PHE A 186 -10.38 30.18 2.05
N SER A 187 -11.37 31.00 2.41
CA SER A 187 -12.61 31.17 1.64
C SER A 187 -12.32 31.76 0.26
N GLU A 188 -11.43 32.76 0.17
CA GLU A 188 -10.97 33.33 -1.10
C GLU A 188 -10.24 32.28 -1.97
N PHE A 189 -9.44 31.41 -1.37
CA PHE A 189 -8.82 30.29 -2.10
C PHE A 189 -9.87 29.35 -2.66
N GLN A 190 -10.88 28.93 -1.88
CA GLN A 190 -11.95 28.06 -2.36
C GLN A 190 -12.76 28.67 -3.50
N GLU A 191 -13.10 29.95 -3.39
CA GLU A 191 -13.83 30.69 -4.45
C GLU A 191 -13.00 30.77 -5.74
N ASN A 192 -11.74 31.19 -5.64
CA ASN A 192 -10.83 31.25 -6.80
C ASN A 192 -10.60 29.85 -7.41
N PHE A 193 -10.54 28.82 -6.58
CA PHE A 193 -10.35 27.45 -7.05
C PHE A 193 -11.58 26.93 -7.79
N ALA A 194 -12.79 27.19 -7.27
CA ALA A 194 -14.03 26.86 -7.97
C ALA A 194 -14.16 27.62 -9.31
N GLU A 195 -13.82 28.92 -9.33
CA GLU A 195 -13.78 29.72 -10.56
C GLU A 195 -12.78 29.17 -11.58
N LEU A 196 -11.60 28.69 -11.14
CA LEU A 196 -10.62 28.06 -12.01
C LEU A 196 -11.17 26.78 -12.67
N LEU A 197 -11.83 25.90 -11.91
CA LEU A 197 -12.42 24.68 -12.44
C LEU A 197 -13.52 24.99 -13.47
N GLU A 198 -14.30 26.04 -13.23
CA GLU A 198 -15.35 26.47 -14.14
C GLU A 198 -14.81 27.08 -15.44
N ASP A 199 -13.84 28.01 -15.34
CA ASP A 199 -13.20 28.65 -16.50
C ASP A 199 -12.40 27.66 -17.35
N ALA A 200 -11.77 26.65 -16.73
CA ALA A 200 -11.08 25.56 -17.38
C ALA A 200 -12.04 24.51 -17.99
N ALA A 201 -13.36 24.69 -17.84
CA ALA A 201 -14.42 23.77 -18.25
C ALA A 201 -14.21 22.33 -17.71
N ILE A 202 -13.70 22.19 -16.47
CA ILE A 202 -13.51 20.91 -15.82
C ILE A 202 -14.84 20.47 -15.22
N GLU A 203 -15.36 19.33 -15.67
CA GLU A 203 -16.58 18.71 -15.15
C GLU A 203 -16.36 18.18 -13.72
N LYS A 204 -15.21 17.55 -13.47
CA LYS A 204 -14.81 17.04 -12.17
C LYS A 204 -13.30 16.95 -12.06
N LEU A 205 -12.75 17.46 -10.99
CA LEU A 205 -11.36 17.26 -10.59
C LEU A 205 -11.27 16.05 -9.66
N ILE A 206 -10.46 15.08 -10.02
CA ILE A 206 -10.25 13.85 -9.25
C ILE A 206 -8.83 13.85 -8.72
N VAL A 207 -8.68 13.86 -7.39
CA VAL A 207 -7.38 13.81 -6.72
C VAL A 207 -7.18 12.43 -6.13
N LEU A 208 -6.19 11.70 -6.65
CA LEU A 208 -5.78 10.40 -6.16
C LEU A 208 -4.66 10.58 -5.16
N ILE A 209 -4.89 10.17 -3.90
CA ILE A 209 -3.92 10.30 -2.82
C ILE A 209 -3.38 8.92 -2.45
N ASP A 210 -2.05 8.78 -2.48
CA ASP A 210 -1.35 7.52 -2.24
C ASP A 210 -0.27 7.65 -1.17
N ASP A 211 0.15 6.52 -0.60
CA ASP A 211 1.27 6.38 0.34
C ASP A 211 1.17 7.25 1.63
N LEU A 212 -0.03 7.59 2.09
CA LEU A 212 -0.21 8.29 3.38
C LEU A 212 0.19 7.42 4.58
N ASP A 213 0.02 6.12 4.45
CA ASP A 213 0.40 5.12 5.45
C ASP A 213 1.93 4.96 5.63
N ARG A 214 2.74 5.57 4.75
CA ARG A 214 4.20 5.66 4.87
C ARG A 214 4.68 6.97 5.48
N CYS A 215 3.80 7.93 5.62
CA CYS A 215 4.14 9.26 6.15
C CYS A 215 4.31 9.23 7.68
N LEU A 216 5.04 10.22 8.19
CA LEU A 216 4.97 10.53 9.63
C LEU A 216 3.53 10.85 10.03
N PRO A 217 3.09 10.50 11.25
CA PRO A 217 1.72 10.69 11.70
C PRO A 217 1.17 12.11 11.46
N ASP A 218 1.95 13.14 11.80
CA ASP A 218 1.55 14.54 11.62
C ASP A 218 1.37 14.92 10.14
N VAL A 219 2.23 14.42 9.26
CA VAL A 219 2.14 14.63 7.81
C VAL A 219 0.88 13.99 7.24
N ALA A 220 0.59 12.75 7.64
CA ALA A 220 -0.61 12.03 7.22
C ALA A 220 -1.88 12.78 7.65
N ILE A 221 -1.97 13.20 8.92
CA ILE A 221 -3.13 13.91 9.45
C ILE A 221 -3.27 15.30 8.80
N ASN A 222 -2.20 16.07 8.67
CA ASN A 222 -2.23 17.38 8.02
C ASN A 222 -2.66 17.28 6.54
N THR A 223 -2.26 16.22 5.84
CA THR A 223 -2.74 15.98 4.47
C THR A 223 -4.23 15.67 4.44
N LEU A 224 -4.72 14.83 5.35
CA LEU A 224 -6.16 14.54 5.47
C LEU A 224 -6.97 15.78 5.87
N GLU A 225 -6.44 16.63 6.75
CA GLU A 225 -7.06 17.93 7.07
C GLU A 225 -7.09 18.86 5.84
N ALA A 226 -6.06 18.84 5.00
CA ALA A 226 -6.08 19.59 3.74
C ALA A 226 -7.17 19.08 2.78
N VAL A 227 -7.34 17.76 2.65
CA VAL A 227 -8.45 17.17 1.86
C VAL A 227 -9.79 17.67 2.37
N ARG A 228 -9.98 17.69 3.69
CA ARG A 228 -11.21 18.18 4.31
C ARG A 228 -11.56 19.63 3.89
N LEU A 229 -10.55 20.47 3.71
CA LEU A 229 -10.75 21.85 3.28
C LEU A 229 -11.34 21.91 1.86
N PHE A 230 -10.92 21.02 0.96
CA PHE A 230 -11.46 20.92 -0.41
C PHE A 230 -12.82 20.20 -0.50
N MET A 231 -13.24 19.47 0.54
CA MET A 231 -14.54 18.76 0.55
C MET A 231 -15.77 19.69 0.51
N PHE A 232 -15.56 20.99 0.61
CA PHE A 232 -16.62 22.01 0.43
C PHE A 232 -16.59 22.67 -0.96
N THR A 233 -15.63 22.31 -1.81
CA THR A 233 -15.51 22.84 -3.16
C THR A 233 -16.22 21.94 -4.15
N GLU A 234 -17.19 22.46 -4.87
CA GLU A 234 -17.92 21.75 -5.93
C GLU A 234 -17.00 21.18 -6.98
N LYS A 235 -17.45 20.17 -7.70
CA LYS A 235 -16.71 19.51 -8.80
C LYS A 235 -15.38 18.88 -8.37
N THR A 236 -15.20 18.54 -7.09
CA THR A 236 -14.02 17.82 -6.58
C THR A 236 -14.34 16.39 -6.16
N ALA A 237 -13.40 15.49 -6.33
CA ALA A 237 -13.45 14.11 -5.85
C ALA A 237 -12.08 13.70 -5.32
N PHE A 238 -12.04 13.06 -4.16
CA PHE A 238 -10.83 12.54 -3.55
C PHE A 238 -10.90 11.03 -3.44
N VAL A 239 -9.88 10.34 -3.93
CA VAL A 239 -9.73 8.89 -3.76
C VAL A 239 -8.47 8.66 -2.94
N ILE A 240 -8.63 8.22 -1.70
CA ILE A 240 -7.57 8.12 -0.71
C ILE A 240 -7.22 6.64 -0.51
N ALA A 241 -6.03 6.24 -0.92
CA ALA A 241 -5.51 4.89 -0.74
C ALA A 241 -4.56 4.85 0.46
N ALA A 242 -4.96 4.15 1.52
CA ALA A 242 -4.17 4.04 2.74
C ALA A 242 -4.50 2.77 3.54
N ASP A 243 -3.53 2.33 4.36
CA ASP A 243 -3.77 1.33 5.39
C ASP A 243 -4.51 1.98 6.56
N GLU A 244 -5.72 1.51 6.81
CA GLU A 244 -6.61 2.06 7.84
C GLU A 244 -6.01 1.98 9.24
N GLY A 245 -5.30 0.89 9.57
CA GLY A 245 -4.63 0.70 10.85
C GLY A 245 -3.53 1.74 11.08
N MET A 246 -2.74 2.03 10.04
CA MET A 246 -1.69 3.05 10.09
C MET A 246 -2.28 4.46 10.23
N ILE A 247 -3.37 4.77 9.54
CA ILE A 247 -4.05 6.07 9.69
C ILE A 247 -4.66 6.21 11.09
N ARG A 248 -5.28 5.16 11.65
CA ARG A 248 -5.76 5.17 13.04
C ARG A 248 -4.61 5.39 14.04
N TYR A 249 -3.47 4.75 13.81
CA TYR A 249 -2.27 5.01 14.60
C TYR A 249 -1.83 6.47 14.51
N ALA A 250 -1.82 7.05 13.31
CA ALA A 250 -1.49 8.45 13.10
C ALA A 250 -2.45 9.39 13.85
N VAL A 251 -3.75 9.13 13.81
CA VAL A 251 -4.76 9.89 14.57
C VAL A 251 -4.49 9.82 16.07
N LYS A 252 -4.22 8.63 16.62
CA LYS A 252 -3.90 8.45 18.04
C LYS A 252 -2.66 9.22 18.46
N LYS A 253 -1.63 9.22 17.61
CA LYS A 253 -0.36 9.94 17.86
C LYS A 253 -0.51 11.45 17.79
N HIS A 254 -1.34 11.94 16.85
CA HIS A 254 -1.54 13.36 16.62
C HIS A 254 -2.45 14.00 17.70
N PHE A 255 -3.42 13.23 18.23
CA PHE A 255 -4.38 13.68 19.25
C PHE A 255 -4.27 12.86 20.55
N PRO A 256 -3.15 12.93 21.27
CA PRO A 256 -2.93 12.10 22.46
C PRO A 256 -3.95 12.35 23.57
N ASP A 257 -4.37 13.60 23.80
CA ASP A 257 -5.34 13.96 24.86
C ASP A 257 -6.75 13.42 24.58
N ALA A 258 -7.13 13.29 23.30
CA ALA A 258 -8.41 12.72 22.89
C ALA A 258 -8.45 11.20 22.92
N THR A 259 -7.28 10.58 23.07
CA THR A 259 -7.10 9.12 22.98
C THR A 259 -6.55 8.51 24.26
N ASP A 260 -6.62 9.22 25.41
CA ASP A 260 -6.10 8.77 26.70
C ASP A 260 -6.62 7.35 27.05
N GLU A 261 -5.68 6.41 27.21
CA GLU A 261 -5.94 4.98 27.42
C GLU A 261 -6.64 4.65 28.74
N ASN A 262 -6.70 5.61 29.69
CA ASN A 262 -7.43 5.45 30.96
C ASN A 262 -8.97 5.39 30.78
N LYS A 263 -9.48 5.68 29.57
CA LYS A 263 -10.88 5.50 29.18
C LYS A 263 -10.95 4.35 28.19
N PHE A 264 -11.29 3.16 28.66
CA PHE A 264 -11.45 1.93 27.87
C PHE A 264 -12.07 2.20 26.48
N ASN A 265 -11.35 1.95 25.39
CA ASN A 265 -11.73 2.14 23.98
C ASN A 265 -11.98 3.60 23.49
N ALA A 266 -11.72 4.63 24.25
CA ALA A 266 -11.98 6.01 23.81
C ALA A 266 -11.11 6.42 22.60
N GLY A 267 -9.84 5.98 22.55
CA GLY A 267 -8.92 6.28 21.47
C GLY A 267 -9.28 5.62 20.14
N GLU A 268 -9.75 4.38 20.16
CA GLU A 268 -10.22 3.65 18.96
C GLU A 268 -11.50 4.28 18.42
N ALA A 269 -12.46 4.57 19.30
CA ALA A 269 -13.72 5.21 18.93
C ALA A 269 -13.49 6.63 18.35
N PHE A 270 -12.53 7.38 18.89
CA PHE A 270 -12.19 8.71 18.37
C PHE A 270 -11.58 8.59 16.95
N ALA A 271 -10.60 7.68 16.74
CA ALA A 271 -9.96 7.50 15.45
C ALA A 271 -10.97 7.06 14.37
N ASN A 272 -11.91 6.19 14.71
CA ASN A 272 -12.98 5.77 13.79
C ASN A 272 -13.89 6.94 13.41
N LYS A 273 -14.36 7.71 14.38
CA LYS A 273 -15.21 8.90 14.14
C LYS A 273 -14.47 9.98 13.33
N TYR A 274 -13.16 10.11 13.53
CA TYR A 274 -12.33 11.03 12.75
C TYR A 274 -12.31 10.63 11.27
N LEU A 275 -12.06 9.35 10.97
CA LEU A 275 -12.08 8.83 9.61
C LEU A 275 -13.45 8.88 8.95
N GLU A 276 -14.53 8.57 9.67
CA GLU A 276 -15.92 8.68 9.20
C GLU A 276 -16.30 10.09 8.74
N LYS A 277 -15.70 11.13 9.36
CA LYS A 277 -15.93 12.53 8.94
C LYS A 277 -15.17 12.92 7.67
N LEU A 278 -14.09 12.21 7.34
CA LEU A 278 -13.23 12.51 6.21
C LEU A 278 -13.54 11.66 4.98
N ILE A 279 -13.95 10.42 5.20
CA ILE A 279 -14.21 9.44 4.14
C ILE A 279 -15.69 9.13 4.11
N GLN A 280 -16.36 9.58 3.04
CA GLN A 280 -17.80 9.37 2.86
C GLN A 280 -18.11 7.95 2.40
N VAL A 281 -17.24 7.37 1.56
CA VAL A 281 -17.41 6.02 1.02
C VAL A 281 -16.16 5.20 1.34
N PRO A 282 -16.11 4.50 2.47
CA PRO A 282 -15.02 3.60 2.79
C PRO A 282 -15.19 2.27 2.04
N PHE A 283 -14.13 1.82 1.37
CA PHE A 283 -14.05 0.52 0.73
C PHE A 283 -12.78 -0.20 1.20
N ARG A 284 -12.91 -1.44 1.64
CA ARG A 284 -11.78 -2.29 1.99
C ARG A 284 -11.54 -3.33 0.90
N ILE A 285 -10.32 -3.39 0.39
CA ILE A 285 -9.89 -4.43 -0.57
C ILE A 285 -9.96 -5.78 0.15
N PRO A 286 -10.73 -6.75 -0.38
CA PRO A 286 -10.78 -8.08 0.22
C PRO A 286 -9.43 -8.80 0.03
N ALA A 287 -9.06 -9.63 1.00
CA ALA A 287 -7.98 -10.58 0.83
C ALA A 287 -8.38 -11.65 -0.20
N LEU A 288 -7.40 -12.17 -0.94
CA LEU A 288 -7.65 -13.23 -1.91
C LEU A 288 -8.06 -14.52 -1.19
N GLY A 289 -9.15 -15.13 -1.66
CA GLY A 289 -9.49 -16.49 -1.31
C GLY A 289 -8.54 -17.51 -1.96
N GLU A 290 -8.68 -18.79 -1.62
CA GLU A 290 -7.78 -19.85 -2.10
C GLU A 290 -7.81 -19.97 -3.64
N VAL A 291 -9.00 -19.98 -4.24
CA VAL A 291 -9.17 -20.06 -5.71
C VAL A 291 -8.53 -18.85 -6.39
N GLU A 292 -8.82 -17.65 -5.88
CA GLU A 292 -8.28 -16.39 -6.42
C GLU A 292 -6.76 -16.34 -6.32
N ALA A 293 -6.19 -16.75 -5.19
CA ALA A 293 -4.74 -16.79 -4.99
C ALA A 293 -4.07 -17.81 -5.93
N CYS A 294 -4.67 -18.98 -6.14
CA CYS A 294 -4.14 -19.99 -7.08
C CYS A 294 -4.17 -19.48 -8.52
N ILE A 295 -5.26 -18.85 -8.96
CA ILE A 295 -5.35 -18.22 -10.28
C ILE A 295 -4.30 -17.12 -10.41
N TYR A 296 -4.17 -16.27 -9.40
CA TYR A 296 -3.20 -15.18 -9.39
C TYR A 296 -1.75 -15.69 -9.53
N ILE A 297 -1.38 -16.72 -8.78
CA ILE A 297 -0.05 -17.35 -8.86
C ILE A 297 0.18 -17.93 -10.27
N MET A 298 -0.80 -18.63 -10.83
CA MET A 298 -0.71 -19.17 -12.18
C MET A 298 -0.47 -18.08 -13.23
N LEU A 299 -1.28 -17.00 -13.19
CA LEU A 299 -1.14 -15.89 -14.12
C LEU A 299 0.21 -15.17 -13.95
N LEU A 300 0.67 -14.95 -12.72
CA LEU A 300 1.99 -14.37 -12.45
C LEU A 300 3.13 -15.20 -13.01
N MET A 301 3.08 -16.51 -12.80
CA MET A 301 4.14 -17.43 -13.24
C MET A 301 4.21 -17.52 -14.76
N VAL A 302 3.06 -17.69 -15.42
CA VAL A 302 2.99 -17.72 -16.90
C VAL A 302 3.38 -16.36 -17.50
N GLY A 303 2.91 -15.25 -16.93
CA GLY A 303 3.22 -13.89 -17.37
C GLY A 303 4.68 -13.48 -17.19
N SER A 304 5.45 -14.23 -16.40
CA SER A 304 6.89 -13.99 -16.26
C SER A 304 7.72 -14.46 -17.45
N VAL A 305 7.17 -15.32 -18.29
CA VAL A 305 7.82 -15.89 -19.49
C VAL A 305 7.10 -15.52 -20.79
N LEU A 306 5.82 -15.24 -20.73
CA LEU A 306 5.04 -14.75 -21.87
C LEU A 306 4.76 -13.24 -21.71
N PRO A 307 5.04 -12.41 -22.73
CA PRO A 307 4.78 -10.98 -22.67
C PRO A 307 3.28 -10.69 -22.61
N ASP A 308 2.92 -9.53 -22.05
CA ASP A 308 1.53 -9.09 -21.87
C ASP A 308 0.74 -9.00 -23.20
N GLU A 309 1.45 -8.76 -24.31
CA GLU A 309 0.88 -8.65 -25.66
C GLU A 309 0.59 -10.03 -26.29
N ASN A 310 1.08 -11.14 -25.71
CA ASN A 310 0.84 -12.48 -26.24
C ASN A 310 -0.65 -12.82 -26.21
N GLU A 311 -1.22 -13.17 -27.37
CA GLU A 311 -2.67 -13.39 -27.52
C GLU A 311 -3.19 -14.58 -26.70
N ASN A 312 -2.42 -15.66 -26.57
CA ASN A 312 -2.82 -16.82 -25.77
C ASN A 312 -2.74 -16.50 -24.28
N TYR A 313 -1.75 -15.71 -23.85
CA TYR A 313 -1.67 -15.22 -22.46
C TYR A 313 -2.80 -14.25 -22.12
N LYS A 314 -3.23 -13.38 -23.05
CA LYS A 314 -4.44 -12.55 -22.87
C LYS A 314 -5.68 -13.41 -22.65
N LYS A 315 -5.89 -14.47 -23.45
CA LYS A 315 -6.99 -15.40 -23.27
C LYS A 315 -6.93 -16.10 -21.90
N LEU A 316 -5.73 -16.51 -21.47
CA LEU A 316 -5.55 -17.12 -20.15
C LEU A 316 -5.91 -16.14 -19.02
N ARG A 317 -5.53 -14.86 -19.14
CA ARG A 317 -5.92 -13.82 -18.18
C ARG A 317 -7.44 -13.61 -18.17
N GLU A 318 -8.08 -13.54 -19.34
CA GLU A 318 -9.52 -13.37 -19.45
C GLU A 318 -10.28 -14.54 -18.80
N GLU A 319 -9.82 -15.78 -19.01
CA GLU A 319 -10.39 -16.96 -18.36
C GLU A 319 -10.17 -16.92 -16.84
N GLY A 320 -8.94 -16.62 -16.38
CA GLY A 320 -8.64 -16.47 -14.97
C GLY A 320 -9.50 -15.41 -14.29
N LEU A 321 -9.64 -14.23 -14.90
CA LEU A 321 -10.49 -13.15 -14.39
C LEU A 321 -11.99 -13.54 -14.41
N SER A 322 -12.43 -14.31 -15.41
CA SER A 322 -13.80 -14.84 -15.47
C SER A 322 -14.09 -15.73 -14.26
N ARG A 323 -13.15 -16.58 -13.87
CA ARG A 323 -13.25 -17.44 -12.69
C ARG A 323 -13.19 -16.65 -11.38
N ILE A 324 -12.32 -15.66 -11.28
CA ILE A 324 -12.20 -14.77 -10.10
C ILE A 324 -13.52 -14.00 -9.84
N ARG A 325 -14.29 -13.67 -10.86
CA ARG A 325 -15.59 -13.00 -10.70
C ARG A 325 -16.62 -13.83 -9.92
N LYS A 326 -16.50 -15.14 -9.91
CA LYS A 326 -17.41 -16.07 -9.21
C LYS A 326 -16.65 -17.23 -8.57
N PRO A 327 -15.73 -16.97 -7.64
CA PRO A 327 -14.81 -17.99 -7.10
C PRO A 327 -15.53 -19.11 -6.32
N TRP A 328 -16.77 -18.86 -5.89
CA TRP A 328 -17.61 -19.87 -5.21
C TRP A 328 -18.26 -20.91 -6.14
N ASN A 329 -18.17 -20.71 -7.45
CA ASN A 329 -18.83 -21.58 -8.45
C ASN A 329 -17.84 -22.41 -9.27
N VAL A 330 -16.56 -22.14 -9.18
CA VAL A 330 -15.53 -22.70 -10.07
C VAL A 330 -14.28 -23.09 -9.28
N GLU A 331 -13.53 -24.01 -9.86
CA GLU A 331 -12.18 -24.36 -9.39
C GLU A 331 -11.14 -23.40 -9.98
N SER A 332 -9.93 -23.45 -9.42
CA SER A 332 -8.78 -22.71 -9.97
C SER A 332 -8.41 -23.25 -11.38
N LEU A 333 -7.52 -22.55 -12.07
CA LEU A 333 -6.99 -23.00 -13.36
C LEU A 333 -6.20 -24.28 -13.19
N THR A 334 -6.60 -25.34 -13.88
CA THR A 334 -5.87 -26.60 -13.92
C THR A 334 -4.76 -26.58 -14.98
N VAL A 335 -3.83 -27.53 -14.92
CA VAL A 335 -2.78 -27.70 -15.93
C VAL A 335 -3.38 -27.92 -17.32
N ASP A 336 -4.46 -28.70 -17.41
CA ASP A 336 -5.14 -29.00 -18.68
C ASP A 336 -5.82 -27.76 -19.26
N ASP A 337 -6.47 -26.95 -18.44
CA ASP A 337 -7.06 -25.65 -18.87
C ASP A 337 -5.97 -24.75 -19.47
N VAL A 338 -4.85 -24.61 -18.75
CA VAL A 338 -3.73 -23.76 -19.18
C VAL A 338 -3.13 -24.27 -20.48
N LYS A 339 -2.96 -25.60 -20.62
CA LYS A 339 -2.44 -26.23 -21.82
C LYS A 339 -3.34 -26.03 -23.03
N GLU A 340 -4.65 -26.18 -22.85
CA GLU A 340 -5.65 -25.93 -23.90
C GLU A 340 -5.64 -24.48 -24.37
N ILE A 341 -5.62 -23.53 -23.44
CA ILE A 341 -5.67 -22.10 -23.74
C ILE A 341 -4.36 -21.60 -24.38
N LEU A 342 -3.21 -22.00 -23.85
CA LEU A 342 -1.92 -21.55 -24.36
C LEU A 342 -1.50 -22.24 -25.66
N GLY A 343 -2.01 -23.45 -25.94
CA GLY A 343 -1.66 -24.21 -27.14
C GLY A 343 -0.14 -24.33 -27.35
N ASN A 344 0.37 -23.80 -28.46
CA ASN A 344 1.81 -23.88 -28.80
C ASN A 344 2.71 -23.07 -27.84
N ASP A 345 2.18 -22.09 -27.09
CA ASP A 345 2.96 -21.32 -26.14
C ASP A 345 3.12 -22.04 -24.77
N TYR A 346 2.37 -23.15 -24.55
CA TYR A 346 2.46 -23.94 -23.33
C TYR A 346 3.87 -24.47 -23.07
N GLU A 347 4.57 -24.96 -24.09
CA GLU A 347 5.94 -25.51 -23.95
C GLU A 347 6.92 -24.49 -23.35
N LYS A 348 6.73 -23.19 -23.64
CA LYS A 348 7.57 -22.11 -23.11
C LYS A 348 7.33 -21.84 -21.63
N SER A 349 6.15 -22.17 -21.13
CA SER A 349 5.70 -21.88 -19.76
C SER A 349 5.41 -23.13 -18.92
N SER A 350 5.68 -24.32 -19.45
CA SER A 350 5.34 -25.59 -18.80
C SER A 350 5.95 -25.75 -17.41
N LYS A 351 7.19 -25.29 -17.23
CA LYS A 351 7.88 -25.27 -15.93
C LYS A 351 7.18 -24.36 -14.93
N GLU A 352 6.82 -23.17 -15.36
CA GLU A 352 6.16 -22.16 -14.55
C GLU A 352 4.74 -22.61 -14.14
N VAL A 353 4.02 -23.25 -15.05
CA VAL A 353 2.70 -23.84 -14.77
C VAL A 353 2.81 -24.94 -13.71
N LEU A 354 3.79 -25.83 -13.84
CA LEU A 354 4.03 -26.90 -12.87
C LEU A 354 4.37 -26.32 -11.48
N ILE A 355 5.27 -25.35 -11.42
CA ILE A 355 5.63 -24.68 -10.17
C ILE A 355 4.39 -24.04 -9.55
N ALA A 356 3.62 -23.26 -10.33
CA ALA A 356 2.41 -22.59 -9.84
C ALA A 356 1.44 -23.59 -9.22
N THR A 357 1.18 -24.71 -9.89
CA THR A 357 0.28 -25.77 -9.41
C THR A 357 0.75 -26.39 -8.10
N GLN A 358 2.06 -26.61 -7.94
CA GLN A 358 2.63 -27.22 -6.73
C GLN A 358 2.58 -26.32 -5.50
N ILE A 359 2.69 -24.99 -5.68
CA ILE A 359 2.82 -24.04 -4.56
C ILE A 359 1.54 -23.27 -4.26
N CYS A 360 0.56 -23.21 -5.16
CA CYS A 360 -0.57 -22.29 -5.05
C CYS A 360 -1.41 -22.52 -3.80
N HIS A 361 -1.81 -23.73 -3.48
CA HIS A 361 -2.60 -24.05 -2.28
C HIS A 361 -1.83 -23.74 -1.00
N LEU A 362 -0.54 -24.09 -0.98
CA LEU A 362 0.33 -23.83 0.16
C LEU A 362 0.44 -22.32 0.44
N LEU A 363 0.65 -21.51 -0.60
CA LEU A 363 0.76 -20.06 -0.46
C LEU A 363 -0.59 -19.40 -0.17
N ALA A 364 -1.67 -19.83 -0.82
CA ALA A 364 -2.99 -19.31 -0.57
C ALA A 364 -3.38 -19.40 0.92
N GLN A 365 -3.07 -20.51 1.56
CA GLN A 365 -3.38 -20.74 2.97
C GLN A 365 -2.47 -19.99 3.96
N ASN A 366 -1.26 -19.60 3.55
CA ASN A 366 -0.24 -19.08 4.46
C ASN A 366 0.20 -17.62 4.20
N THR A 367 -0.36 -16.93 3.20
CA THR A 367 0.00 -15.53 2.89
C THR A 367 -1.12 -14.54 3.21
N ASP A 368 -2.17 -14.97 3.93
CA ASP A 368 -3.35 -14.16 4.25
C ASP A 368 -4.01 -13.57 2.99
N GLY A 369 -3.88 -14.22 1.83
CA GLY A 369 -4.39 -13.73 0.56
C GLY A 369 -3.79 -12.39 0.11
N ASN A 370 -2.59 -12.04 0.55
CA ASN A 370 -1.95 -10.76 0.22
C ASN A 370 -1.08 -10.90 -1.04
N PRO A 371 -1.40 -10.19 -2.14
CA PRO A 371 -0.70 -10.32 -3.42
C PRO A 371 0.81 -10.05 -3.34
N ARG A 372 1.23 -9.09 -2.52
CA ARG A 372 2.64 -8.74 -2.34
C ARG A 372 3.40 -9.79 -1.55
N LYS A 373 2.77 -10.34 -0.49
CA LYS A 373 3.37 -11.45 0.25
C LYS A 373 3.60 -12.65 -0.67
N ILE A 374 2.63 -12.97 -1.54
CA ILE A 374 2.73 -14.03 -2.55
C ILE A 374 3.92 -13.75 -3.49
N LYS A 375 3.98 -12.58 -4.14
CA LYS A 375 5.08 -12.24 -5.06
C LYS A 375 6.46 -12.34 -4.39
N ARG A 376 6.60 -11.76 -3.22
CA ARG A 376 7.87 -11.77 -2.47
C ARG A 376 8.28 -13.17 -2.08
N PHE A 377 7.32 -13.99 -1.65
CA PHE A 377 7.60 -15.39 -1.31
C PHE A 377 8.05 -16.17 -2.53
N VAL A 378 7.35 -16.05 -3.66
CA VAL A 378 7.72 -16.72 -4.93
C VAL A 378 9.12 -16.29 -5.38
N ASN A 379 9.43 -14.99 -5.34
CA ASN A 379 10.76 -14.49 -5.68
C ASN A 379 11.84 -15.09 -4.79
N MET A 380 11.60 -15.20 -3.49
CA MET A 380 12.55 -15.78 -2.54
C MET A 380 12.71 -17.29 -2.76
N LEU A 381 11.63 -18.01 -3.04
CA LEU A 381 11.63 -19.44 -3.36
C LEU A 381 12.48 -19.71 -4.59
N LEU A 382 12.23 -18.99 -5.68
CA LEU A 382 12.97 -19.15 -6.93
C LEU A 382 14.45 -18.80 -6.77
N LEU A 383 14.76 -17.75 -6.03
CA LEU A 383 16.15 -17.37 -5.73
C LEU A 383 16.89 -18.47 -4.95
N ARG A 384 16.27 -19.01 -3.89
CA ARG A 384 16.87 -20.10 -3.09
C ARG A 384 17.08 -21.37 -3.93
N TYR A 385 16.11 -21.70 -4.76
CA TYR A 385 16.22 -22.84 -5.66
C TYR A 385 17.36 -22.67 -6.68
N GLU A 386 17.51 -21.51 -7.31
CA GLU A 386 18.62 -21.23 -8.24
C GLU A 386 19.98 -21.21 -7.51
N ILE A 387 20.06 -20.74 -6.28
CA ILE A 387 21.28 -20.82 -5.47
C ILE A 387 21.64 -22.29 -5.21
N ALA A 388 20.68 -23.13 -4.83
CA ALA A 388 20.90 -24.56 -4.60
C ALA A 388 21.38 -25.28 -5.88
N LYS A 389 20.77 -24.97 -7.01
CA LYS A 389 21.16 -25.47 -8.32
C LYS A 389 22.60 -25.09 -8.68
N ASN A 390 22.97 -23.82 -8.50
CA ASN A 390 24.32 -23.35 -8.77
C ASN A 390 25.37 -23.93 -7.78
N ARG A 391 24.92 -24.37 -6.60
CA ARG A 391 25.75 -25.09 -5.62
C ARG A 391 25.84 -26.61 -5.87
N GLY A 392 25.12 -27.15 -6.85
CA GLY A 392 25.17 -28.53 -7.26
C GLY A 392 24.26 -29.51 -6.52
N PHE A 393 23.30 -29.02 -5.73
CA PHE A 393 22.29 -29.85 -5.02
C PHE A 393 20.84 -29.51 -5.37
N GLY A 394 20.62 -28.75 -6.45
CA GLY A 394 19.27 -28.36 -6.89
C GLY A 394 18.37 -29.54 -7.25
N ASP A 395 18.96 -30.63 -7.75
CA ASP A 395 18.23 -31.86 -8.14
C ASP A 395 17.71 -32.65 -6.92
N GLU A 396 18.22 -32.35 -5.71
CA GLU A 396 17.75 -32.94 -4.46
C GLU A 396 16.53 -32.20 -3.90
N LEU A 397 16.14 -31.05 -4.49
CA LEU A 397 15.07 -30.19 -3.99
C LEU A 397 13.80 -30.28 -4.84
N GLU A 398 12.70 -30.62 -4.19
CA GLU A 398 11.36 -30.43 -4.71
C GLU A 398 10.86 -29.02 -4.32
N LEU A 399 10.43 -28.19 -5.29
CA LEU A 399 10.05 -26.80 -5.03
C LEU A 399 8.92 -26.64 -4.02
N ALA A 400 7.95 -27.55 -4.02
CA ALA A 400 6.84 -27.52 -3.08
C ALA A 400 7.29 -27.80 -1.62
N ILE A 401 8.23 -28.73 -1.43
CA ILE A 401 8.82 -29.01 -0.10
C ILE A 401 9.69 -27.83 0.34
N LEU A 402 10.48 -27.26 -0.57
CA LEU A 402 11.26 -26.06 -0.27
C LEU A 402 10.35 -24.91 0.17
N ALA A 403 9.23 -24.68 -0.54
CA ALA A 403 8.24 -23.68 -0.16
C ALA A 403 7.65 -23.98 1.23
N LYS A 404 7.32 -25.24 1.53
CA LYS A 404 6.80 -25.67 2.82
C LYS A 404 7.81 -25.40 3.95
N MET A 405 9.08 -25.70 3.75
CA MET A 405 10.15 -25.43 4.70
C MET A 405 10.38 -23.92 4.90
N MET A 406 10.32 -23.13 3.84
CA MET A 406 10.39 -21.66 3.93
C MET A 406 9.22 -21.07 4.70
N LEU A 407 8.02 -21.64 4.59
CA LEU A 407 6.87 -21.19 5.39
C LEU A 407 7.07 -21.48 6.88
N ALA A 408 7.62 -22.65 7.22
CA ALA A 408 7.97 -22.95 8.61
C ALA A 408 9.01 -21.96 9.17
N GLU A 409 10.05 -21.65 8.39
CA GLU A 409 11.04 -20.64 8.76
C GLU A 409 10.42 -19.26 9.03
N TYR A 410 9.45 -18.86 8.20
CA TYR A 410 8.84 -17.53 8.28
C TYR A 410 7.81 -17.39 9.40
N TYR A 411 6.93 -18.40 9.56
CA TYR A 411 5.80 -18.31 10.50
C TYR A 411 6.08 -18.91 11.87
N GLU A 412 6.94 -19.95 11.94
CA GLU A 412 7.28 -20.67 13.16
C GLU A 412 8.81 -20.82 13.31
N PRO A 413 9.54 -19.68 13.44
CA PRO A 413 11.01 -19.67 13.42
C PRO A 413 11.64 -20.51 14.55
N ASP A 414 10.99 -20.64 15.71
CA ASP A 414 11.51 -21.44 16.83
C ASP A 414 11.36 -22.93 16.55
N PHE A 415 10.24 -23.34 15.97
CA PHE A 415 10.05 -24.71 15.48
C PHE A 415 11.09 -25.03 14.41
N TYR A 416 11.24 -24.17 13.42
CA TYR A 416 12.19 -24.37 12.32
C TYR A 416 13.62 -24.50 12.81
N LYS A 417 14.06 -23.69 13.78
CA LYS A 417 15.40 -23.75 14.38
C LYS A 417 15.64 -25.04 15.16
N ALA A 418 14.63 -25.57 15.80
CA ALA A 418 14.72 -26.79 16.61
C ALA A 418 14.69 -28.08 15.76
N LEU A 419 14.03 -28.03 14.58
CA LEU A 419 13.81 -29.19 13.70
C LEU A 419 15.06 -30.04 13.42
N PRO A 420 16.26 -29.51 13.13
CA PRO A 420 17.45 -30.32 12.89
C PRO A 420 17.85 -31.26 14.05
N ASN A 421 17.46 -30.96 15.29
CA ASN A 421 17.75 -31.79 16.44
C ASN A 421 16.83 -33.03 16.53
N HIS A 422 15.74 -33.02 15.75
CA HIS A 422 14.70 -34.04 15.70
C HIS A 422 14.72 -34.84 14.38
N LEU A 423 15.77 -34.70 13.57
CA LEU A 423 15.96 -35.50 12.38
C LEU A 423 16.78 -36.76 12.70
N ASP A 424 16.40 -37.88 12.11
CA ASP A 424 17.14 -39.12 12.20
C ASP A 424 18.46 -39.09 11.41
N SER A 425 19.17 -40.22 11.33
CA SER A 425 20.45 -40.33 10.58
C SER A 425 20.30 -40.16 9.07
N GLU A 426 19.12 -40.40 8.52
CA GLU A 426 18.78 -40.24 7.12
C GLU A 426 18.26 -38.82 6.80
N GLY A 427 18.11 -37.96 7.82
CA GLY A 427 17.60 -36.61 7.69
C GLY A 427 16.07 -36.50 7.66
N LYS A 428 15.39 -37.57 8.04
CA LYS A 428 13.93 -37.60 8.14
C LYS A 428 13.47 -37.15 9.51
N TRP A 429 12.30 -36.55 9.57
CA TRP A 429 11.68 -36.19 10.84
C TRP A 429 10.86 -37.37 11.39
N ASP A 430 11.38 -38.10 12.35
CA ASP A 430 10.81 -39.32 12.91
C ASP A 430 9.58 -39.11 13.80
N GLU A 431 9.36 -37.90 14.31
CA GLU A 431 8.19 -37.52 15.11
C GLU A 431 6.91 -37.26 14.29
N VAL A 432 7.00 -37.09 12.98
CA VAL A 432 5.84 -36.75 12.11
C VAL A 432 4.71 -37.76 12.23
N PRO A 433 4.96 -39.08 12.22
CA PRO A 433 3.92 -40.09 12.37
C PRO A 433 3.15 -39.98 13.69
N GLU A 434 3.86 -39.69 14.78
CA GLU A 434 3.23 -39.54 16.13
C GLU A 434 2.34 -38.27 16.15
N ILE A 435 2.82 -37.16 15.60
CA ILE A 435 2.08 -35.92 15.51
C ILE A 435 0.81 -36.08 14.68
N LEU A 436 0.90 -36.76 13.55
CA LEU A 436 -0.26 -37.06 12.70
C LEU A 436 -1.27 -37.97 13.41
N ALA A 437 -0.83 -38.97 14.18
CA ALA A 437 -1.69 -39.82 14.99
C ALA A 437 -2.40 -39.02 16.11
N ASP A 438 -1.70 -38.12 16.77
CA ASP A 438 -2.27 -37.23 17.78
C ASP A 438 -3.33 -36.31 17.18
N ILE A 439 -3.06 -35.71 16.03
CA ILE A 439 -4.01 -34.84 15.31
C ILE A 439 -5.26 -35.64 14.94
N LYS A 440 -5.12 -36.84 14.40
CA LYS A 440 -6.24 -37.72 14.05
C LYS A 440 -7.12 -38.03 15.28
N THR A 441 -6.51 -38.36 16.40
CA THR A 441 -7.20 -38.59 17.66
C THR A 441 -7.94 -37.35 18.15
N MET A 442 -7.33 -36.15 18.03
CA MET A 442 -7.98 -34.87 18.38
C MET A 442 -9.23 -34.59 17.53
N VAL A 443 -9.19 -34.90 16.23
CA VAL A 443 -10.31 -34.69 15.32
C VAL A 443 -11.44 -35.67 15.60
N GLU A 444 -11.14 -36.95 15.85
CA GLU A 444 -12.10 -38.01 16.11
C GLU A 444 -12.80 -37.82 17.46
N ASP A 445 -12.09 -37.49 18.53
CA ASP A 445 -12.61 -37.43 19.91
C ASP A 445 -13.21 -36.07 20.28
N LYS A 446 -13.05 -35.01 19.47
CA LYS A 446 -13.41 -33.62 19.81
C LYS A 446 -12.85 -33.15 21.17
N LYS A 447 -11.79 -33.76 21.65
CA LYS A 447 -11.11 -33.40 22.89
C LYS A 447 -9.86 -32.60 22.61
N THR A 448 -9.66 -31.52 23.37
CA THR A 448 -8.35 -30.89 23.48
C THR A 448 -7.38 -31.89 24.12
N VAL A 449 -6.37 -32.32 23.36
CA VAL A 449 -5.28 -33.13 23.93
C VAL A 449 -4.55 -32.21 24.91
N GLU A 450 -4.52 -32.58 26.20
CA GLU A 450 -3.63 -31.95 27.16
C GLU A 450 -2.21 -32.11 26.63
N ALA A 451 -1.59 -30.97 26.31
CA ALA A 451 -0.27 -30.93 25.71
C ALA A 451 0.72 -31.59 26.66
N LYS A 452 1.24 -32.76 26.29
CA LYS A 452 2.55 -33.19 26.82
C LYS A 452 3.51 -32.05 26.54
N GLU A 453 4.45 -31.76 27.43
CA GLU A 453 5.49 -30.75 27.22
C GLU A 453 6.29 -31.07 25.94
N ARG A 454 5.76 -30.54 24.83
CA ARG A 454 6.42 -30.61 23.51
C ARG A 454 7.17 -29.32 23.28
N TRP A 455 8.28 -29.40 22.57
CA TRP A 455 9.08 -28.23 22.19
C TRP A 455 8.41 -27.33 21.13
N TYR A 456 7.25 -27.72 20.61
CA TYR A 456 6.45 -26.99 19.65
C TYR A 456 4.95 -27.01 20.00
N ASP A 457 4.23 -26.00 19.54
CA ASP A 457 2.78 -25.90 19.68
C ASP A 457 2.08 -26.66 18.53
N LEU A 458 1.40 -27.75 18.87
CA LEU A 458 0.68 -28.58 17.90
C LEU A 458 -0.40 -27.80 17.14
N ASN A 459 -1.08 -26.87 17.81
CA ASN A 459 -2.13 -26.07 17.17
C ASN A 459 -1.56 -25.11 16.11
N LYS A 460 -0.33 -24.69 16.29
CA LYS A 460 0.34 -23.80 15.32
C LYS A 460 0.91 -24.54 14.12
N ILE A 461 1.48 -25.71 14.31
CA ILE A 461 2.16 -26.45 13.26
C ILE A 461 1.33 -27.54 12.57
N TRP A 462 0.18 -27.97 13.18
CA TRP A 462 -0.64 -29.04 12.61
C TRP A 462 -1.08 -28.73 11.17
N LYS A 463 -1.48 -27.49 10.90
CA LYS A 463 -1.88 -27.04 9.56
C LYS A 463 -0.73 -27.14 8.57
N TRP A 464 0.48 -26.78 9.02
CA TRP A 464 1.67 -26.88 8.18
C TRP A 464 2.02 -28.34 7.88
N ILE A 465 1.97 -29.26 8.87
CA ILE A 465 2.25 -30.69 8.67
C ILE A 465 1.26 -31.30 7.68
N THR A 466 -0.03 -31.05 7.86
CA THR A 466 -1.10 -31.69 7.08
C THR A 466 -1.32 -31.09 5.70
N THR A 467 -0.74 -29.94 5.39
CA THR A 467 -0.81 -29.36 4.05
C THR A 467 0.16 -30.07 3.12
N GLU A 468 -0.30 -30.53 1.95
CA GLU A 468 0.57 -31.08 0.89
C GLU A 468 1.70 -30.11 0.49
N PRO A 469 2.89 -30.60 0.12
CA PRO A 469 3.26 -32.02 -0.01
C PRO A 469 3.61 -32.66 1.33
N GLU A 470 3.46 -34.00 1.40
CA GLU A 470 3.95 -34.80 2.54
C GLU A 470 5.48 -34.72 2.66
N ILE A 471 5.96 -34.74 3.91
CA ILE A 471 7.39 -34.66 4.23
C ILE A 471 7.91 -35.86 5.01
N THR A 472 7.04 -36.85 5.29
CA THR A 472 7.27 -37.98 6.21
C THR A 472 8.53 -38.76 5.87
N ASP A 473 8.74 -39.11 4.60
CA ASP A 473 9.88 -39.92 4.15
C ASP A 473 10.97 -39.11 3.42
N LYS A 474 10.97 -37.81 3.57
CA LYS A 474 11.90 -36.93 2.86
C LYS A 474 13.13 -36.61 3.71
N ASP A 475 14.30 -36.64 3.08
CA ASP A 475 15.49 -36.05 3.65
C ASP A 475 15.35 -34.52 3.67
N LEU A 476 15.15 -33.94 4.87
CA LEU A 476 14.93 -32.50 5.04
C LEU A 476 16.24 -31.68 5.09
N ARG A 477 17.41 -32.33 5.17
CA ARG A 477 18.72 -31.64 5.28
C ARG A 477 19.01 -30.72 4.10
N PRO A 478 18.81 -31.11 2.80
CA PRO A 478 19.03 -30.22 1.67
C PRO A 478 18.12 -28.99 1.71
N TYR A 479 16.85 -29.15 2.08
CA TYR A 479 15.89 -28.06 2.19
C TYR A 479 16.25 -27.11 3.33
N TYR A 480 16.62 -27.68 4.48
CA TYR A 480 17.08 -26.89 5.61
C TYR A 480 18.34 -26.09 5.25
N TYR A 481 19.29 -26.72 4.55
CA TYR A 481 20.51 -26.05 4.07
C TYR A 481 20.22 -24.95 3.06
N ALA A 482 19.26 -25.14 2.16
CA ALA A 482 18.84 -24.12 1.19
C ALA A 482 18.17 -22.89 1.84
N CYS A 483 17.47 -23.09 2.97
CA CYS A 483 16.80 -22.02 3.69
C CYS A 483 17.71 -21.22 4.64
N LYS A 484 18.84 -21.77 5.07
CA LYS A 484 19.63 -21.29 6.20
C LYS A 484 20.51 -20.06 5.91
N GLU A 485 20.50 -19.11 6.82
CA GLU A 485 21.40 -17.94 6.82
C GLU A 485 22.81 -18.23 7.37
N LYS A 486 22.99 -19.23 8.27
CA LYS A 486 24.28 -19.60 8.91
C LYS A 486 24.55 -21.10 8.89
N MET A 487 25.79 -21.48 8.60
CA MET A 487 26.21 -22.88 8.35
C MET A 487 26.50 -23.75 9.59
N ASP A 488 26.27 -23.30 10.83
CA ASP A 488 26.97 -23.88 12.01
C ASP A 488 26.34 -25.14 12.64
N TYR A 489 25.25 -25.72 12.13
CA TYR A 489 24.48 -26.75 12.84
C TYR A 489 24.78 -28.20 12.45
N PHE A 490 25.45 -28.48 11.33
CA PHE A 490 25.70 -29.86 10.89
C PHE A 490 27.11 -30.39 11.23
N SER A 491 27.98 -29.60 11.86
CA SER A 491 29.36 -30.02 12.20
C SER A 491 29.50 -30.87 13.49
N GLY A 492 28.40 -31.29 14.14
CA GLY A 492 28.41 -31.81 15.49
C GLY A 492 28.05 -33.27 15.74
N LYS A 493 27.65 -34.08 14.74
CA LYS A 493 27.41 -35.52 14.93
C LYS A 493 28.26 -36.38 14.00
N THR A 494 29.57 -36.26 14.11
CA THR A 494 30.45 -37.37 13.76
C THR A 494 30.50 -38.33 14.95
N SER A 495 29.88 -39.50 14.77
CA SER A 495 30.15 -40.79 15.46
C SER A 495 30.81 -40.68 16.84
N LYS A 496 30.04 -40.85 17.91
CA LYS A 496 30.58 -41.60 19.06
C LYS A 496 30.24 -43.06 18.86
N ASN A 497 31.30 -43.85 18.54
CA ASN A 497 31.33 -45.30 18.73
C ASN A 497 31.08 -45.65 20.20
#